data_4e326f3efcb94cacf6eca60f842db8fb
#
_entry.id   4e326f3efcb94cacf6eca60f842db8fb
#
_cell.length_a   1.000
_cell.length_b   1.000
_cell.length_c   1.000
_cell.angle_alpha   90.00
_cell.angle_beta   90.00
_cell.angle_gamma   90.00
#
_symmetry.space_group_name_H-M   'P 1'
#
loop_
_entity.id
_entity.type
_entity.pdbx_description
1 polymer ?
#
loop_
_entity_poly.entity_id
_entity_poly.type
_entity_poly.pdbx_seq_one_letter_code
_entity_poly.pdbx_strand_id
1 'polypeptide(L)'
;MDGTLLDPKGQLDLPRLEKILDKLDQCDIRFVIATGNEVHRMRQLLGHLAERVVLVVANGARIFENNELIQAQTWDDAIVDRALAHFKGRECQDQFVVTAMNGGFVKKGTVFTELDKFMTPEMIEKLY
;
A
#
# COMPACT_ATOMS: atom_id res chain seq x y z
N MET A 1 -2.65 11.20 3.75
CA MET A 1 -1.32 10.85 4.29
C MET A 1 -0.31 11.91 3.87
N ASP A 2 -0.18 12.16 2.59
CA ASP A 2 0.66 13.24 2.06
C ASP A 2 0.15 14.61 2.51
N GLY A 3 1.06 15.51 2.89
CA GLY A 3 0.71 16.86 3.39
C GLY A 3 0.07 16.91 4.78
N THR A 4 -0.03 15.77 5.47
CA THR A 4 -0.56 15.69 6.85
C THR A 4 0.37 14.89 7.76
N LEU A 5 0.41 13.58 7.61
CA LEU A 5 1.27 12.69 8.38
C LEU A 5 2.71 12.70 7.86
N LEU A 6 2.88 12.84 6.54
CA LEU A 6 4.18 12.98 5.90
C LEU A 6 4.52 14.45 5.66
N ASP A 7 5.80 14.77 5.78
CA ASP A 7 6.34 16.07 5.40
C ASP A 7 6.31 16.27 3.86
N PRO A 8 6.64 17.46 3.33
CA PRO A 8 6.69 17.71 1.89
C PRO A 8 7.72 16.86 1.12
N LYS A 9 8.67 16.23 1.84
CA LYS A 9 9.67 15.31 1.27
C LYS A 9 9.21 13.85 1.32
N GLY A 10 7.99 13.59 1.82
CA GLY A 10 7.44 12.25 1.98
C GLY A 10 8.03 11.47 3.16
N GLN A 11 8.62 12.17 4.13
CA GLN A 11 9.22 11.55 5.31
C GLN A 11 8.27 11.59 6.51
N LEU A 12 8.35 10.57 7.36
CA LEU A 12 7.57 10.44 8.58
C LEU A 12 8.46 10.72 9.80
N ASP A 13 8.01 11.60 10.67
CA ASP A 13 8.63 11.83 11.97
C ASP A 13 8.23 10.70 12.94
N LEU A 14 8.97 9.59 12.88
CA LEU A 14 8.71 8.40 13.72
C LEU A 14 8.76 8.72 15.22
N PRO A 15 9.75 9.46 15.75
CA PRO A 15 9.80 9.78 17.19
C PRO A 15 8.58 10.58 17.66
N ARG A 16 8.07 11.47 16.81
CA ARG A 16 6.87 12.24 17.13
C ARG A 16 5.62 11.38 17.07
N LEU A 17 5.50 10.51 16.05
CA LEU A 17 4.37 9.59 15.93
C LEU A 17 4.34 8.64 17.11
N GLU A 18 5.47 8.08 17.54
CA GLU A 18 5.56 7.18 18.68
C GLU A 18 5.00 7.82 19.95
N LYS A 19 5.41 9.06 20.27
CA LYS A 19 4.87 9.82 21.41
C LYS A 19 3.36 10.07 21.33
N ILE A 20 2.85 10.24 20.12
CA ILE A 20 1.40 10.40 19.90
C ILE A 20 0.70 9.07 20.17
N LEU A 21 1.21 7.97 19.63
CA LEU A 21 0.65 6.65 19.85
C LEU A 21 0.64 6.27 21.32
N ASP A 22 1.71 6.59 22.08
CA ASP A 22 1.76 6.36 23.53
C ASP A 22 0.60 7.05 24.28
N LYS A 23 0.26 8.27 23.87
CA LYS A 23 -0.88 8.98 24.46
C LYS A 23 -2.22 8.41 24.04
N LEU A 24 -2.34 7.99 22.78
CA LEU A 24 -3.57 7.39 22.28
C LEU A 24 -3.84 6.05 22.95
N ASP A 25 -2.79 5.22 23.14
CA ASP A 25 -2.89 3.94 23.83
C ASP A 25 -3.34 4.12 25.29
N GLN A 26 -2.85 5.16 26.00
CA GLN A 26 -3.30 5.51 27.35
C GLN A 26 -4.79 5.88 27.42
N CYS A 27 -5.36 6.36 26.31
CA CYS A 27 -6.75 6.76 26.21
C CYS A 27 -7.64 5.70 25.56
N ASP A 28 -7.11 4.51 25.25
CA ASP A 28 -7.79 3.45 24.48
C ASP A 28 -8.31 3.93 23.13
N ILE A 29 -7.52 4.77 22.46
CA ILE A 29 -7.83 5.33 21.13
C ILE A 29 -6.97 4.65 20.08
N ARG A 30 -7.62 4.02 19.08
CA ARG A 30 -6.92 3.42 17.93
C ARG A 30 -6.54 4.47 16.90
N PHE A 31 -5.30 4.40 16.43
CA PHE A 31 -4.85 5.22 15.31
C PHE A 31 -4.99 4.45 14.00
N VAL A 32 -5.80 5.00 13.09
CA VAL A 32 -6.08 4.38 11.79
C VAL A 32 -5.44 5.20 10.68
N ILE A 33 -4.67 4.55 9.81
CA ILE A 33 -4.10 5.16 8.61
C ILE A 33 -4.83 4.61 7.39
N ALA A 34 -5.59 5.46 6.70
CA ALA A 34 -6.24 5.14 5.44
C ALA A 34 -5.47 5.75 4.27
N THR A 35 -5.11 4.92 3.30
CA THR A 35 -4.24 5.33 2.18
C THR A 35 -4.47 4.48 0.93
N GLY A 36 -4.14 5.05 -0.24
CA GLY A 36 -4.02 4.29 -1.49
C GLY A 36 -2.73 3.47 -1.59
N ASN A 37 -1.75 3.71 -0.70
CA ASN A 37 -0.50 2.95 -0.68
C ASN A 37 -0.74 1.49 -0.32
N GLU A 38 0.18 0.65 -0.78
CA GLU A 38 0.24 -0.76 -0.41
C GLU A 38 0.85 -0.98 0.97
N VAL A 39 0.53 -2.12 1.60
CA VAL A 39 0.98 -2.46 2.95
C VAL A 39 2.51 -2.47 3.09
N HIS A 40 3.24 -2.91 2.07
CA HIS A 40 4.71 -2.91 2.08
C HIS A 40 5.26 -1.50 2.23
N ARG A 41 4.71 -0.53 1.50
CA ARG A 41 5.09 0.87 1.62
C ARG A 41 4.83 1.40 3.03
N MET A 42 3.69 1.06 3.59
CA MET A 42 3.32 1.47 4.95
C MET A 42 4.26 0.86 6.01
N ARG A 43 4.60 -0.41 5.86
CA ARG A 43 5.58 -1.09 6.75
C ARG A 43 6.96 -0.44 6.68
N GLN A 44 7.42 -0.08 5.49
CA GLN A 44 8.70 0.63 5.33
C GLN A 44 8.68 2.00 6.01
N LEU A 45 7.59 2.77 5.86
CA LEU A 45 7.46 4.11 6.44
C LEU A 45 7.34 4.07 7.97
N LEU A 46 6.56 3.13 8.50
CA LEU A 46 6.24 3.05 9.93
C LEU A 46 7.27 2.25 10.73
N GLY A 47 8.03 1.36 10.06
CA GLY A 47 8.96 0.48 10.75
C GLY A 47 8.28 -0.31 11.88
N HIS A 48 8.85 -0.25 13.08
CA HIS A 48 8.34 -0.93 14.28
C HIS A 48 6.96 -0.42 14.75
N LEU A 49 6.54 0.77 14.32
CA LEU A 49 5.23 1.32 14.69
C LEU A 49 4.07 0.73 13.86
N ALA A 50 4.36 -0.06 12.82
CA ALA A 50 3.33 -0.66 11.98
C ALA A 50 2.35 -1.56 12.74
N GLU A 51 2.82 -2.21 13.82
CA GLU A 51 1.99 -3.08 14.67
C GLU A 51 1.06 -2.31 15.62
N ARG A 52 1.32 -1.01 15.82
CA ARG A 52 0.56 -0.15 16.75
C ARG A 52 -0.58 0.61 16.06
N VAL A 53 -0.75 0.43 14.76
CA VAL A 53 -1.75 1.17 13.98
C VAL A 53 -2.63 0.21 13.18
N VAL A 54 -3.85 0.65 12.91
CA VAL A 54 -4.71 -0.02 11.93
C VAL A 54 -4.41 0.56 10.56
N LEU A 55 -4.10 -0.30 9.59
CA LEU A 55 -3.80 0.10 8.22
C LEU A 55 -4.96 -0.26 7.30
N VAL A 56 -5.61 0.75 6.73
CA VAL A 56 -6.58 0.63 5.65
C VAL A 56 -5.86 1.01 4.35
N VAL A 57 -5.40 0.01 3.60
CA VAL A 57 -4.49 0.18 2.45
C VAL A 57 -5.17 -0.15 1.13
N ALA A 58 -4.47 0.12 0.02
CA ALA A 58 -4.98 -0.13 -1.33
C ALA A 58 -6.39 0.47 -1.54
N ASN A 59 -6.60 1.72 -1.11
CA ASN A 59 -7.90 2.42 -1.17
C ASN A 59 -9.05 1.67 -0.46
N GLY A 60 -8.74 0.97 0.64
CA GLY A 60 -9.74 0.24 1.43
C GLY A 60 -9.88 -1.24 1.06
N ALA A 61 -9.17 -1.72 0.04
CA ALA A 61 -9.27 -3.11 -0.37
C ALA A 61 -8.70 -4.09 0.68
N ARG A 62 -7.83 -3.63 1.57
CA ARG A 62 -7.22 -4.45 2.62
C ARG A 62 -7.12 -3.70 3.94
N ILE A 63 -7.38 -4.41 5.03
CA ILE A 63 -7.26 -3.88 6.39
C ILE A 63 -6.31 -4.79 7.18
N PHE A 64 -5.33 -4.18 7.82
CA PHE A 64 -4.38 -4.84 8.72
C PHE A 64 -4.50 -4.26 10.11
N GLU A 65 -4.46 -5.12 11.12
CA GLU A 65 -4.38 -4.78 12.53
C GLU A 65 -3.29 -5.62 13.18
N ASN A 66 -2.46 -5.04 14.04
CA ASN A 66 -1.28 -5.70 14.62
C ASN A 66 -0.39 -6.35 13.54
N ASN A 67 -0.28 -5.69 12.40
CA ASN A 67 0.44 -6.17 11.23
C ASN A 67 -0.11 -7.45 10.57
N GLU A 68 -1.28 -7.92 10.98
CA GLU A 68 -1.99 -9.07 10.44
C GLU A 68 -3.14 -8.62 9.53
N LEU A 69 -3.37 -9.35 8.44
CA LEU A 69 -4.49 -9.09 7.53
C LEU A 69 -5.78 -9.56 8.18
N ILE A 70 -6.69 -8.62 8.47
CA ILE A 70 -8.01 -8.94 9.05
C ILE A 70 -9.15 -8.90 8.04
N GLN A 71 -8.97 -8.17 6.94
CA GLN A 71 -9.97 -8.11 5.87
C GLN A 71 -9.30 -7.86 4.52
N ALA A 72 -9.79 -8.54 3.49
CA ALA A 72 -9.47 -8.28 2.10
C ALA A 72 -10.72 -8.33 1.23
N GLN A 73 -10.82 -7.38 0.30
CA GLN A 73 -11.80 -7.38 -0.78
C GLN A 73 -11.08 -7.65 -2.08
N THR A 74 -11.47 -8.70 -2.77
CA THR A 74 -10.90 -9.10 -4.06
C THR A 74 -11.97 -9.08 -5.15
N TRP A 75 -11.52 -8.93 -6.37
CA TRP A 75 -12.37 -9.11 -7.54
C TRP A 75 -12.58 -10.60 -7.82
N ASP A 76 -13.74 -10.94 -8.38
CA ASP A 76 -13.97 -12.29 -8.90
C ASP A 76 -13.03 -12.58 -10.08
N ASP A 77 -12.56 -13.83 -10.21
CA ASP A 77 -11.60 -14.23 -11.24
C ASP A 77 -12.10 -13.88 -12.64
N ALA A 78 -13.40 -14.07 -12.92
CA ALA A 78 -14.00 -13.70 -14.20
C ALA A 78 -13.89 -12.19 -14.53
N ILE A 79 -13.90 -11.32 -13.52
CA ILE A 79 -13.71 -9.88 -13.70
C ILE A 79 -12.22 -9.60 -13.95
N VAL A 80 -11.33 -10.27 -13.22
CA VAL A 80 -9.88 -10.16 -13.40
C VAL A 80 -9.50 -10.60 -14.82
N ASP A 81 -9.98 -11.75 -15.28
CA ASP A 81 -9.73 -12.26 -16.63
C ASP A 81 -10.19 -11.29 -17.73
N ARG A 82 -11.38 -10.69 -17.55
CA ARG A 82 -11.89 -9.68 -18.49
C ARG A 82 -11.02 -8.43 -18.49
N ALA A 83 -10.55 -7.98 -17.34
CA ALA A 83 -9.66 -6.83 -17.25
C ALA A 83 -8.32 -7.12 -17.93
N LEU A 84 -7.71 -8.27 -17.66
CA LEU A 84 -6.47 -8.71 -18.31
C LEU A 84 -6.64 -8.80 -19.84
N ALA A 85 -7.74 -9.38 -20.31
CA ALA A 85 -8.05 -9.47 -21.73
C ALA A 85 -8.23 -8.09 -22.38
N HIS A 86 -8.87 -7.15 -21.66
CA HIS A 86 -9.09 -5.78 -22.16
C HIS A 86 -7.77 -5.01 -22.37
N PHE A 87 -6.82 -5.17 -21.46
CA PHE A 87 -5.52 -4.47 -21.54
C PHE A 87 -4.46 -5.24 -22.34
N LYS A 88 -4.79 -6.44 -22.84
CA LYS A 88 -3.85 -7.28 -23.61
C LYS A 88 -3.24 -6.52 -24.80
N GLY A 89 -1.90 -6.45 -24.79
CA GLY A 89 -1.11 -5.75 -25.82
C GLY A 89 -0.89 -4.25 -25.54
N ARG A 90 -1.58 -3.68 -24.55
CA ARG A 90 -1.43 -2.27 -24.14
C ARG A 90 -0.92 -2.10 -22.71
N GLU A 91 -0.61 -3.18 -22.02
CA GLU A 91 -0.30 -3.19 -20.58
C GLU A 91 0.86 -2.26 -20.23
N CYS A 92 1.89 -2.19 -21.09
CA CYS A 92 3.02 -1.30 -20.90
C CYS A 92 2.67 0.17 -21.18
N GLN A 93 1.87 0.41 -22.23
CA GLN A 93 1.45 1.76 -22.61
C GLN A 93 0.52 2.38 -21.58
N ASP A 94 -0.44 1.59 -21.09
CA ASP A 94 -1.44 2.03 -20.12
C ASP A 94 -0.93 1.93 -18.67
N GLN A 95 0.32 1.48 -18.47
CA GLN A 95 0.94 1.29 -17.15
C GLN A 95 0.07 0.42 -16.24
N PHE A 96 -0.45 -0.67 -16.79
CA PHE A 96 -1.41 -1.54 -16.11
C PHE A 96 -0.76 -2.30 -14.95
N VAL A 97 -1.28 -2.12 -13.76
CA VAL A 97 -0.80 -2.78 -12.53
C VAL A 97 -1.87 -3.70 -11.99
N VAL A 98 -1.53 -4.94 -11.71
CA VAL A 98 -2.37 -5.89 -10.99
C VAL A 98 -1.87 -6.01 -9.57
N THR A 99 -2.71 -5.69 -8.60
CA THR A 99 -2.36 -5.82 -7.19
C THR A 99 -2.96 -7.10 -6.62
N ALA A 100 -2.10 -7.98 -6.10
CA ALA A 100 -2.48 -9.22 -5.44
C ALA A 100 -2.03 -9.23 -3.98
N MET A 101 -2.37 -10.29 -3.25
CA MET A 101 -2.02 -10.44 -1.82
C MET A 101 -0.51 -10.40 -1.55
N ASN A 102 0.28 -10.87 -2.50
CA ASN A 102 1.74 -11.01 -2.40
C ASN A 102 2.50 -9.89 -3.14
N GLY A 103 1.82 -8.85 -3.61
CA GLY A 103 2.45 -7.70 -4.23
C GLY A 103 1.71 -7.12 -5.43
N GLY A 104 2.33 -6.13 -6.06
CA GLY A 104 1.92 -5.58 -7.34
C GLY A 104 2.67 -6.23 -8.50
N PHE A 105 1.99 -6.42 -9.61
CA PHE A 105 2.52 -7.05 -10.81
C PHE A 105 2.35 -6.11 -12.00
N VAL A 106 3.38 -6.03 -12.82
CA VAL A 106 3.37 -5.28 -14.07
C VAL A 106 3.99 -6.11 -15.18
N LYS A 107 3.59 -5.84 -16.42
CA LYS A 107 4.21 -6.52 -17.55
C LYS A 107 5.65 -6.09 -17.75
N LYS A 108 6.52 -7.03 -18.08
CA LYS A 108 7.93 -6.76 -18.40
C LYS A 108 8.03 -5.71 -19.52
N GLY A 109 8.84 -4.67 -19.28
CA GLY A 109 9.00 -3.54 -20.19
C GLY A 109 8.10 -2.35 -19.89
N THR A 110 7.24 -2.42 -18.87
CA THR A 110 6.50 -1.25 -18.40
C THR A 110 7.47 -0.24 -17.77
N VAL A 111 7.42 1.00 -18.25
CA VAL A 111 8.23 2.11 -17.71
C VAL A 111 7.31 3.03 -16.92
N PHE A 112 7.63 3.24 -15.67
CA PHE A 112 6.92 4.17 -14.81
C PHE A 112 7.82 5.35 -14.46
N THR A 113 7.26 6.52 -14.42
CA THR A 113 7.96 7.75 -14.07
C THR A 113 7.86 8.10 -12.58
N GLU A 114 6.92 7.50 -11.84
CA GLU A 114 6.63 7.81 -10.44
C GLU A 114 6.33 6.58 -9.57
N LEU A 115 6.91 5.44 -9.91
CA LEU A 115 6.67 4.16 -9.20
C LEU A 115 7.09 4.16 -7.74
N ASP A 116 8.13 4.93 -7.41
CA ASP A 116 8.72 4.97 -6.07
C ASP A 116 7.74 5.39 -4.98
N LYS A 117 6.63 6.02 -5.36
CA LYS A 117 5.57 6.42 -4.41
C LYS A 117 4.62 5.30 -4.03
N PHE A 118 4.45 4.29 -4.89
CA PHE A 118 3.38 3.31 -4.75
C PHE A 118 3.86 1.86 -4.64
N MET A 119 5.09 1.56 -5.08
CA MET A 119 5.63 0.21 -5.14
C MET A 119 7.06 0.18 -4.61
N THR A 120 7.44 -0.92 -3.96
CA THR A 120 8.84 -1.15 -3.59
C THR A 120 9.62 -1.71 -4.77
N PRO A 121 10.96 -1.54 -4.83
CA PRO A 121 11.79 -2.17 -5.85
C PRO A 121 11.54 -3.68 -5.99
N GLU A 122 11.33 -4.38 -4.87
CA GLU A 122 11.04 -5.82 -4.84
C GLU A 122 9.70 -6.19 -5.49
N MET A 123 8.73 -5.26 -5.48
CA MET A 123 7.45 -5.43 -6.18
C MET A 123 7.60 -5.22 -7.68
N ILE A 124 8.54 -4.38 -8.09
CA ILE A 124 8.84 -4.09 -9.50
C ILE A 124 9.54 -5.29 -10.17
N GLU A 125 10.33 -6.05 -9.41
CA GLU A 125 11.02 -7.24 -9.92
C GLU A 125 10.10 -8.42 -10.21
N LYS A 126 8.89 -8.45 -9.64
CA LYS A 126 7.88 -9.48 -9.95
C LYS A 126 7.16 -9.15 -11.25
N LEU A 127 7.89 -9.23 -12.34
CA LEU A 127 7.38 -9.03 -13.70
C LEU A 127 6.86 -10.37 -14.25
N TYR A 128 5.71 -10.37 -14.89
CA TYR A 128 5.19 -11.53 -15.62
C TYR A 128 5.11 -11.28 -17.13
#